data_b57518fb087f3216baea4e5c4f4372a3
#
_entry.id   b57518fb087f3216baea4e5c4f4372a3
#
_cell.length_a   1.000
_cell.length_b   1.000
_cell.length_c   1.000
_cell.angle_alpha   90.00
_cell.angle_beta   90.00
_cell.angle_gamma   90.00
#
_symmetry.space_group_name_H-M   'P 1'
#
loop_
_entity.id
_entity.type
_entity.pdbx_description
1 polymer ?
#
loop_
_entity_poly.entity_id
_entity_poly.type
_entity_poly.pdbx_seq_one_letter_code
_entity_poly.pdbx_strand_id
1 'polypeptide(L)'
;MSVDVEALKLLAQEKKLPLERLINAIENEVAKAYAELPVAKPHGRAVLNRQTGELVIYVPLLGPDGDRLDTVVDNPDGFAKLADKTARKVIKEKMREAKDLEVVTEFSGSVGDVIGGIVQQGRDADVIYVSLGRVEGKVPPAEQVKGEVYKHGDRIKCFVVDVKQGEKGPEVTLSRTHPAFVKMLFALEVPEIKERVVDIVGIAREPGA
;
A
#
# COMPACT_ATOMS: atom_id res chain seq x y z
N MET A 1 -16.79 -5.74 24.25
CA MET A 1 -16.95 -5.78 22.77
C MET A 1 -15.90 -6.72 22.25
N SER A 2 -16.26 -7.61 21.36
CA SER A 2 -15.37 -8.63 20.80
C SER A 2 -15.08 -8.28 19.34
N VAL A 3 -13.90 -8.65 18.86
CA VAL A 3 -13.55 -8.59 17.44
C VAL A 3 -14.38 -9.63 16.70
N ASP A 4 -15.05 -9.24 15.63
CA ASP A 4 -15.84 -10.19 14.84
C ASP A 4 -14.91 -11.09 14.03
N VAL A 5 -14.69 -12.31 14.52
CA VAL A 5 -13.77 -13.29 13.92
C VAL A 5 -14.27 -13.78 12.57
N GLU A 6 -15.60 -13.89 12.38
CA GLU A 6 -16.17 -14.29 11.09
C GLU A 6 -15.95 -13.20 10.03
N ALA A 7 -16.15 -11.93 10.41
CA ALA A 7 -15.82 -10.81 9.53
C ALA A 7 -14.33 -10.76 9.19
N LEU A 8 -13.43 -11.09 10.14
CA LEU A 8 -11.98 -11.20 9.88
C LEU A 8 -11.66 -12.32 8.89
N LYS A 9 -12.30 -13.48 9.00
CA LYS A 9 -12.12 -14.60 8.05
C LYS A 9 -12.56 -14.20 6.65
N LEU A 10 -13.73 -13.58 6.50
CA LEU A 10 -14.23 -13.10 5.22
C LEU A 10 -13.30 -12.07 4.58
N LEU A 11 -12.81 -11.11 5.36
CA LEU A 11 -11.84 -10.11 4.91
C LEU A 11 -10.52 -10.73 4.47
N ALA A 12 -10.01 -11.70 5.25
CA ALA A 12 -8.78 -12.41 4.93
C ALA A 12 -8.91 -13.18 3.60
N GLN A 13 -10.05 -13.82 3.36
CA GLN A 13 -10.34 -14.52 2.11
C GLN A 13 -10.48 -13.55 0.93
N GLU A 14 -11.27 -12.48 1.08
CA GLU A 14 -11.48 -11.46 0.02
C GLU A 14 -10.18 -10.80 -0.41
N LYS A 15 -9.29 -10.50 0.54
CA LYS A 15 -8.01 -9.84 0.28
C LYS A 15 -6.83 -10.79 0.10
N LYS A 16 -7.07 -12.10 0.06
CA LYS A 16 -6.04 -13.15 -0.06
C LYS A 16 -4.92 -13.01 0.99
N LEU A 17 -5.29 -12.53 2.18
CA LEU A 17 -4.37 -12.40 3.32
C LEU A 17 -4.43 -13.65 4.18
N PRO A 18 -3.30 -14.20 4.66
CA PRO A 18 -3.32 -15.27 5.65
C PRO A 18 -3.95 -14.78 6.94
N LEU A 19 -5.05 -15.41 7.37
CA LEU A 19 -5.78 -15.04 8.60
C LEU A 19 -4.85 -14.97 9.82
N GLU A 20 -3.94 -15.92 9.95
CA GLU A 20 -2.96 -15.96 11.05
C GLU A 20 -2.05 -14.72 11.09
N ARG A 21 -1.65 -14.20 9.93
CA ARG A 21 -0.85 -12.96 9.88
C ARG A 21 -1.65 -11.76 10.37
N LEU A 22 -2.95 -11.71 10.07
CA LEU A 22 -3.82 -10.64 10.52
C LEU A 22 -4.04 -10.73 12.03
N ILE A 23 -4.32 -11.93 12.56
CA ILE A 23 -4.47 -12.17 14.00
C ILE A 23 -3.18 -11.82 14.75
N ASN A 24 -2.03 -12.31 14.31
CA ASN A 24 -0.74 -12.00 14.93
C ASN A 24 -0.42 -10.50 14.91
N ALA A 25 -0.78 -9.78 13.85
CA ALA A 25 -0.60 -8.33 13.80
C ALA A 25 -1.47 -7.62 14.83
N ILE A 26 -2.73 -8.05 15.00
CA ILE A 26 -3.65 -7.51 16.02
C ILE A 26 -3.09 -7.78 17.42
N GLU A 27 -2.72 -9.03 17.71
CA GLU A 27 -2.18 -9.44 19.01
C GLU A 27 -0.94 -8.64 19.38
N ASN A 28 0.01 -8.48 18.43
CA ASN A 28 1.24 -7.73 18.66
C ASN A 28 1.00 -6.24 18.93
N GLU A 29 0.14 -5.58 18.16
CA GLU A 29 -0.16 -4.16 18.36
C GLU A 29 -0.98 -3.92 19.63
N VAL A 30 -1.87 -4.83 19.98
CA VAL A 30 -2.62 -4.77 21.26
C VAL A 30 -1.67 -4.99 22.45
N ALA A 31 -0.71 -5.91 22.35
CA ALA A 31 0.30 -6.09 23.38
C ALA A 31 1.19 -4.86 23.56
N LYS A 32 1.58 -4.18 22.48
CA LYS A 32 2.31 -2.90 22.54
C LYS A 32 1.47 -1.80 23.21
N ALA A 33 0.21 -1.65 22.78
CA ALA A 33 -0.69 -0.67 23.35
C ALA A 33 -0.96 -0.93 24.86
N TYR A 34 -1.02 -2.21 25.26
CA TYR A 34 -1.08 -2.58 26.68
C TYR A 34 0.20 -2.15 27.42
N ALA A 35 1.39 -2.39 26.87
CA ALA A 35 2.66 -2.08 27.49
C ALA A 35 2.86 -0.56 27.75
N GLU A 36 2.13 0.29 27.01
CA GLU A 36 2.13 1.76 27.21
C GLU A 36 1.24 2.21 28.38
N LEU A 37 0.42 1.31 28.95
CA LEU A 37 -0.43 1.65 30.08
C LEU A 37 0.41 1.77 31.37
N PRO A 38 0.11 2.75 32.25
CA PRO A 38 0.82 2.90 33.55
C PRO A 38 0.69 1.68 34.47
N VAL A 39 -0.35 0.88 34.27
CA VAL A 39 -0.68 -0.31 35.07
C VAL A 39 -0.21 -1.61 34.41
N ALA A 40 0.49 -1.50 33.26
CA ALA A 40 0.93 -2.67 32.51
C ALA A 40 1.99 -3.48 33.30
N LYS A 41 1.80 -4.79 33.33
CA LYS A 41 2.81 -5.70 33.86
C LYS A 41 3.80 -6.11 32.76
N PRO A 42 5.06 -6.38 33.11
CA PRO A 42 6.08 -6.74 32.14
C PRO A 42 5.73 -8.07 31.44
N HIS A 43 6.17 -8.17 30.19
CA HIS A 43 5.99 -9.38 29.36
C HIS A 43 4.54 -9.78 29.08
N GLY A 44 3.61 -8.81 29.08
CA GLY A 44 2.21 -9.04 28.71
C GLY A 44 2.09 -9.44 27.23
N ARG A 45 1.35 -10.53 26.96
CA ARG A 45 1.05 -11.04 25.63
C ARG A 45 -0.46 -10.98 25.38
N ALA A 46 -0.86 -10.32 24.29
CA ALA A 46 -2.23 -10.34 23.84
C ALA A 46 -2.55 -11.64 23.08
N VAL A 47 -3.70 -12.20 23.33
CA VAL A 47 -4.21 -13.37 22.61
C VAL A 47 -5.67 -13.12 22.23
N LEU A 48 -5.99 -13.34 20.97
CA LEU A 48 -7.35 -13.29 20.46
C LEU A 48 -8.01 -14.66 20.57
N ASN A 49 -9.09 -14.74 21.34
CA ASN A 49 -9.91 -15.94 21.38
C ASN A 49 -10.63 -16.08 20.04
N ARG A 50 -10.34 -17.15 19.30
CA ARG A 50 -10.86 -17.39 17.94
C ARG A 50 -12.33 -17.78 17.90
N GLN A 51 -12.95 -18.12 19.04
CA GLN A 51 -14.36 -18.47 19.14
C GLN A 51 -15.20 -17.27 19.58
N THR A 52 -14.71 -16.53 20.59
CA THR A 52 -15.46 -15.40 21.16
C THR A 52 -15.08 -14.04 20.58
N GLY A 53 -13.91 -13.95 19.91
CA GLY A 53 -13.37 -12.69 19.42
C GLY A 53 -12.85 -11.77 20.52
N GLU A 54 -12.69 -12.28 21.73
CA GLU A 54 -12.22 -11.50 22.87
C GLU A 54 -10.70 -11.44 22.91
N LEU A 55 -10.15 -10.24 23.14
CA LEU A 55 -8.72 -10.02 23.32
C LEU A 55 -8.40 -10.00 24.79
N VAL A 56 -7.47 -10.85 25.20
CA VAL A 56 -7.05 -11.07 26.59
C VAL A 56 -5.54 -10.91 26.70
N ILE A 57 -5.08 -10.22 27.75
CA ILE A 57 -3.67 -10.14 28.08
C ILE A 57 -3.30 -11.27 29.05
N TYR A 58 -2.26 -12.02 28.67
CA TYR A 58 -1.61 -12.99 29.52
C TYR A 58 -0.26 -12.47 29.98
N VAL A 59 -0.05 -12.48 31.29
CA VAL A 59 1.20 -12.04 31.94
C VAL A 59 1.83 -13.21 32.65
N PRO A 60 3.13 -13.46 32.51
CA PRO A 60 3.81 -14.49 33.26
C PRO A 60 3.86 -14.14 34.76
N LEU A 61 3.51 -15.09 35.59
CA LEU A 61 3.75 -15.02 37.03
C LEU A 61 5.18 -15.52 37.26
N LEU A 62 6.06 -14.63 37.73
CA LEU A 62 7.44 -14.95 37.99
C LEU A 62 7.65 -15.27 39.47
N GLY A 63 8.41 -16.30 39.76
CA GLY A 63 8.88 -16.64 41.10
C GLY A 63 10.00 -15.70 41.60
N PRO A 64 10.45 -15.88 42.86
CA PRO A 64 11.51 -15.08 43.45
C PRO A 64 12.84 -15.13 42.66
N ASP A 65 13.11 -16.25 42.00
CA ASP A 65 14.32 -16.50 41.22
C ASP A 65 14.18 -16.12 39.74
N GLY A 66 13.05 -15.51 39.36
CA GLY A 66 12.73 -15.12 37.99
C GLY A 66 12.18 -16.24 37.11
N ASP A 67 11.98 -17.42 37.64
CA ASP A 67 11.39 -18.54 36.94
C ASP A 67 9.89 -18.32 36.72
N ARG A 68 9.40 -18.76 35.54
CA ARG A 68 7.99 -18.66 35.17
C ARG A 68 7.22 -19.74 35.91
N LEU A 69 6.40 -19.34 36.89
CA LEU A 69 5.56 -20.24 37.70
C LEU A 69 4.23 -20.55 37.02
N ASP A 70 3.58 -19.53 36.46
CA ASP A 70 2.24 -19.63 35.85
C ASP A 70 2.00 -18.46 34.88
N THR A 71 0.80 -18.40 34.33
CA THR A 71 0.34 -17.29 33.46
C THR A 71 -1.02 -16.85 33.91
N VAL A 72 -1.17 -15.57 34.21
CA VAL A 72 -2.43 -14.97 34.68
C VAL A 72 -2.99 -13.98 33.68
N VAL A 73 -4.31 -13.85 33.68
CA VAL A 73 -5.00 -12.85 32.88
C VAL A 73 -4.89 -11.50 33.57
N ASP A 74 -4.51 -10.48 32.81
CA ASP A 74 -4.39 -9.10 33.27
C ASP A 74 -5.11 -8.15 32.33
N ASN A 75 -6.40 -7.96 32.55
CA ASN A 75 -7.22 -7.04 31.77
C ASN A 75 -7.61 -5.84 32.64
N PRO A 76 -6.79 -4.78 32.67
CA PRO A 76 -7.08 -3.59 33.48
C PRO A 76 -8.32 -2.85 32.97
N ASP A 77 -8.88 -2.00 33.81
CA ASP A 77 -10.04 -1.17 33.45
C ASP A 77 -9.78 -0.35 32.19
N GLY A 78 -10.72 -0.40 31.26
CA GLY A 78 -10.58 0.29 29.96
C GLY A 78 -9.81 -0.49 28.89
N PHE A 79 -9.13 -1.59 29.23
CA PHE A 79 -8.38 -2.41 28.26
C PHE A 79 -9.24 -2.87 27.06
N ALA A 80 -10.46 -3.31 27.29
CA ALA A 80 -11.36 -3.77 26.22
C ALA A 80 -11.60 -2.69 25.15
N LYS A 81 -11.72 -1.41 25.56
CA LYS A 81 -11.86 -0.28 24.61
C LYS A 81 -10.56 0.00 23.84
N LEU A 82 -9.42 -0.08 24.55
CA LEU A 82 -8.11 0.09 23.95
C LEU A 82 -7.84 -1.01 22.90
N ALA A 83 -8.09 -2.26 23.27
CA ALA A 83 -7.93 -3.42 22.40
C ALA A 83 -8.81 -3.34 21.14
N ASP A 84 -10.10 -2.99 21.28
CA ASP A 84 -11.01 -2.80 20.14
C ASP A 84 -10.54 -1.68 19.21
N LYS A 85 -10.16 -0.51 19.76
CA LYS A 85 -9.64 0.60 18.98
C LYS A 85 -8.37 0.23 18.21
N THR A 86 -7.43 -0.46 18.87
CA THR A 86 -6.17 -0.90 18.29
C THR A 86 -6.41 -1.95 17.20
N ALA A 87 -7.26 -2.96 17.48
CA ALA A 87 -7.60 -3.98 16.50
C ALA A 87 -8.20 -3.37 15.21
N ARG A 88 -9.15 -2.44 15.34
CA ARG A 88 -9.74 -1.73 14.19
C ARG A 88 -8.71 -0.94 13.39
N LYS A 89 -7.76 -0.29 14.08
CA LYS A 89 -6.66 0.42 13.42
C LYS A 89 -5.80 -0.53 12.59
N VAL A 90 -5.39 -1.65 13.18
CA VAL A 90 -4.58 -2.68 12.50
C VAL A 90 -5.30 -3.27 11.30
N ILE A 91 -6.57 -3.64 11.46
CA ILE A 91 -7.39 -4.17 10.36
C ILE A 91 -7.44 -3.17 9.20
N LYS A 92 -7.75 -1.90 9.49
CA LYS A 92 -7.81 -0.85 8.47
C LYS A 92 -6.47 -0.66 7.74
N GLU A 93 -5.36 -0.71 8.47
CA GLU A 93 -4.01 -0.58 7.93
C GLU A 93 -3.64 -1.77 7.04
N LYS A 94 -3.89 -2.99 7.50
CA LYS A 94 -3.66 -4.21 6.71
C LYS A 94 -4.53 -4.30 5.46
N MET A 95 -5.77 -3.83 5.53
CA MET A 95 -6.64 -3.71 4.35
C MET A 95 -6.10 -2.69 3.34
N ARG A 96 -5.55 -1.57 3.81
CA ARG A 96 -4.92 -0.58 2.94
C ARG A 96 -3.69 -1.16 2.27
N GLU A 97 -2.77 -1.78 3.04
CA GLU A 97 -1.58 -2.44 2.50
C GLU A 97 -1.92 -3.48 1.42
N ALA A 98 -2.96 -4.30 1.66
CA ALA A 98 -3.40 -5.30 0.69
C ALA A 98 -3.93 -4.69 -0.61
N LYS A 99 -4.71 -3.59 -0.52
CA LYS A 99 -5.17 -2.85 -1.70
C LYS A 99 -4.01 -2.21 -2.45
N ASP A 100 -3.07 -1.62 -1.72
CA ASP A 100 -1.89 -0.98 -2.29
C ASP A 100 -1.04 -2.00 -3.06
N LEU A 101 -0.84 -3.20 -2.48
CA LEU A 101 -0.11 -4.28 -3.14
C LEU A 101 -0.84 -4.79 -4.39
N GLU A 102 -2.16 -4.89 -4.36
CA GLU A 102 -2.98 -5.24 -5.54
C GLU A 102 -2.76 -4.25 -6.67
N VAL A 103 -2.79 -2.94 -6.36
CA VAL A 103 -2.55 -1.86 -7.33
C VAL A 103 -1.11 -1.91 -7.86
N VAL A 104 -0.09 -2.08 -7.00
CA VAL A 104 1.30 -2.23 -7.45
C VAL A 104 1.45 -3.42 -8.39
N THR A 105 0.83 -4.55 -8.07
CA THR A 105 0.89 -5.76 -8.91
C THR A 105 0.22 -5.54 -10.27
N GLU A 106 -0.94 -4.88 -10.29
CA GLU A 106 -1.68 -4.55 -11.51
C GLU A 106 -0.84 -3.64 -12.43
N PHE A 107 -0.30 -2.55 -11.86
CA PHE A 107 0.46 -1.56 -12.64
C PHE A 107 1.90 -1.98 -12.95
N SER A 108 2.49 -2.91 -12.19
CA SER A 108 3.83 -3.43 -12.50
C SER A 108 3.90 -4.10 -13.86
N GLY A 109 2.81 -4.72 -14.32
CA GLY A 109 2.69 -5.26 -15.67
C GLY A 109 2.69 -4.20 -16.78
N SER A 110 2.46 -2.94 -16.43
CA SER A 110 2.42 -1.81 -17.36
C SER A 110 3.74 -1.03 -17.43
N VAL A 111 4.77 -1.46 -16.70
CA VAL A 111 6.11 -0.83 -16.81
C VAL A 111 6.64 -1.04 -18.22
N GLY A 112 7.03 0.05 -18.88
CA GLY A 112 7.44 0.02 -20.29
C GLY A 112 6.31 0.32 -21.28
N ASP A 113 5.08 0.43 -20.84
CA ASP A 113 3.93 0.74 -21.68
C ASP A 113 3.55 2.24 -21.63
N VAL A 114 2.72 2.66 -22.57
CA VAL A 114 2.11 3.98 -22.61
C VAL A 114 0.68 3.91 -22.08
N ILE A 115 0.41 4.68 -21.05
CA ILE A 115 -0.92 4.77 -20.43
C ILE A 115 -1.48 6.19 -20.56
N GLY A 116 -2.80 6.29 -20.63
CA GLY A 116 -3.52 7.56 -20.58
C GLY A 116 -3.96 7.92 -19.17
N GLY A 117 -3.92 9.21 -18.84
CA GLY A 117 -4.41 9.71 -17.57
C GLY A 117 -4.89 11.14 -17.66
N ILE A 118 -5.40 11.63 -16.53
CA ILE A 118 -5.94 13.00 -16.42
C ILE A 118 -5.08 13.78 -15.43
N VAL A 119 -4.57 14.94 -15.87
CA VAL A 119 -3.76 15.83 -15.04
C VAL A 119 -4.57 16.29 -13.83
N GLN A 120 -4.01 16.16 -12.64
CA GLN A 120 -4.60 16.59 -11.38
C GLN A 120 -3.80 17.73 -10.77
N GLN A 121 -4.46 18.50 -9.94
CA GLN A 121 -3.79 19.51 -9.12
C GLN A 121 -3.00 18.81 -8.03
N GLY A 122 -1.69 19.02 -8.02
CA GLY A 122 -0.76 18.36 -7.10
C GLY A 122 -0.41 19.19 -5.86
N ARG A 123 0.33 18.57 -4.95
CA ARG A 123 0.81 19.22 -3.73
C ARG A 123 2.11 19.99 -3.98
N ASP A 124 2.94 19.47 -4.89
CA ASP A 124 4.23 20.04 -5.25
C ASP A 124 4.09 20.76 -6.59
N ALA A 125 4.53 22.00 -6.66
CA ALA A 125 4.38 22.84 -7.86
C ALA A 125 5.16 22.32 -9.07
N ASP A 126 6.28 21.63 -8.81
CA ASP A 126 7.19 21.15 -9.87
C ASP A 126 6.85 19.73 -10.36
N VAL A 127 5.98 19.00 -9.65
CA VAL A 127 5.59 17.64 -9.99
C VAL A 127 4.19 17.63 -10.59
N ILE A 128 4.04 17.00 -11.75
CA ILE A 128 2.73 16.82 -12.36
C ILE A 128 2.13 15.51 -11.89
N TYR A 129 0.94 15.60 -11.35
CA TYR A 129 0.16 14.47 -10.91
C TYR A 129 -0.85 14.08 -11.98
N VAL A 130 -0.94 12.77 -12.24
CA VAL A 130 -1.80 12.22 -13.28
C VAL A 130 -2.66 11.12 -12.68
N SER A 131 -3.98 11.30 -12.70
CA SER A 131 -4.90 10.24 -12.28
C SER A 131 -4.96 9.15 -13.35
N LEU A 132 -4.65 7.93 -12.93
CA LEU A 132 -4.73 6.72 -13.75
C LEU A 132 -5.97 5.88 -13.40
N GLY A 133 -6.96 6.51 -12.72
CA GLY A 133 -8.18 5.89 -12.25
C GLY A 133 -8.04 5.38 -10.81
N ARG A 134 -7.34 4.28 -10.58
CA ARG A 134 -7.18 3.65 -9.24
C ARG A 134 -5.98 4.17 -8.47
N VAL A 135 -5.01 4.74 -9.15
CA VAL A 135 -3.75 5.25 -8.58
C VAL A 135 -3.38 6.59 -9.22
N GLU A 136 -2.58 7.36 -8.52
CA GLU A 136 -2.00 8.61 -9.00
C GLU A 136 -0.57 8.36 -9.46
N GLY A 137 -0.26 8.73 -10.70
CA GLY A 137 1.09 8.74 -11.23
C GLY A 137 1.74 10.11 -11.06
N LYS A 138 3.06 10.13 -10.99
CA LYS A 138 3.87 11.34 -10.86
C LYS A 138 4.78 11.48 -12.07
N VAL A 139 4.78 12.67 -12.68
CA VAL A 139 5.76 13.08 -13.70
C VAL A 139 6.72 14.07 -13.03
N PRO A 140 7.89 13.62 -12.58
CA PRO A 140 8.87 14.50 -11.95
C PRO A 140 9.44 15.51 -12.97
N PRO A 141 10.04 16.63 -12.54
CA PRO A 141 10.53 17.69 -13.44
C PRO A 141 11.48 17.21 -14.55
N ALA A 142 12.31 16.21 -14.24
CA ALA A 142 13.25 15.61 -15.21
C ALA A 142 12.54 14.83 -16.34
N GLU A 143 11.33 14.39 -16.09
CA GLU A 143 10.51 13.57 -16.99
C GLU A 143 9.41 14.38 -17.71
N GLN A 144 9.40 15.71 -17.51
CA GLN A 144 8.50 16.64 -18.16
C GLN A 144 9.14 17.22 -19.43
N VAL A 145 8.30 17.46 -20.43
CA VAL A 145 8.73 18.11 -21.67
C VAL A 145 8.79 19.63 -21.47
N LYS A 146 9.93 20.24 -21.75
CA LYS A 146 10.10 21.68 -21.65
C LYS A 146 9.14 22.41 -22.63
N GLY A 147 8.44 23.41 -22.13
CA GLY A 147 7.49 24.18 -22.93
C GLY A 147 6.08 23.58 -23.03
N GLU A 148 5.88 22.35 -22.58
CA GLU A 148 4.55 21.74 -22.50
C GLU A 148 3.79 22.29 -21.27
N VAL A 149 2.54 22.70 -21.47
CA VAL A 149 1.70 23.23 -20.38
C VAL A 149 0.68 22.17 -19.99
N TYR A 150 0.70 21.77 -18.72
CA TYR A 150 -0.18 20.75 -18.18
C TYR A 150 -1.26 21.39 -17.32
N LYS A 151 -2.50 21.44 -17.83
CA LYS A 151 -3.63 22.02 -17.11
C LYS A 151 -4.41 20.93 -16.39
N HIS A 152 -4.95 21.26 -15.24
CA HIS A 152 -5.87 20.37 -14.53
C HIS A 152 -7.03 19.96 -15.45
N GLY A 153 -7.31 18.67 -15.53
CA GLY A 153 -8.34 18.10 -16.39
C GLY A 153 -7.87 17.67 -17.77
N ASP A 154 -6.65 18.05 -18.20
CA ASP A 154 -6.12 17.63 -19.49
C ASP A 154 -5.88 16.12 -19.52
N ARG A 155 -6.19 15.49 -20.65
CA ARG A 155 -5.86 14.09 -20.89
C ARG A 155 -4.50 14.00 -21.54
N ILE A 156 -3.59 13.27 -20.90
CA ILE A 156 -2.24 13.06 -21.41
C ILE A 156 -1.90 11.58 -21.50
N LYS A 157 -1.05 11.21 -22.47
CA LYS A 157 -0.43 9.88 -22.53
C LYS A 157 0.96 9.99 -21.91
N CYS A 158 1.33 9.03 -21.07
CA CYS A 158 2.63 8.97 -20.42
C CYS A 158 3.22 7.56 -20.52
N PHE A 159 4.55 7.47 -20.53
CA PHE A 159 5.27 6.22 -20.43
C PHE A 159 5.43 5.84 -18.95
N VAL A 160 5.19 4.58 -18.61
CA VAL A 160 5.39 4.08 -17.24
C VAL A 160 6.85 3.68 -17.06
N VAL A 161 7.55 4.43 -16.24
CA VAL A 161 8.99 4.20 -15.97
C VAL A 161 9.17 3.18 -14.86
N ASP A 162 8.44 3.35 -13.76
CA ASP A 162 8.58 2.52 -12.55
C ASP A 162 7.28 2.47 -11.75
N VAL A 163 7.07 1.37 -11.07
CA VAL A 163 5.93 1.16 -10.15
C VAL A 163 6.45 0.51 -8.89
N LYS A 164 6.30 1.19 -7.76
CA LYS A 164 6.78 0.71 -6.46
C LYS A 164 5.83 1.00 -5.32
N GLN A 165 5.99 0.28 -4.23
CA GLN A 165 5.34 0.60 -2.97
C GLN A 165 6.10 1.74 -2.28
N GLY A 166 5.46 2.90 -2.18
CA GLY A 166 5.96 4.04 -1.42
C GLY A 166 5.44 4.04 0.03
N GLU A 167 5.89 5.01 0.83
CA GLU A 167 5.46 5.17 2.23
C GLU A 167 3.96 5.46 2.39
N LYS A 168 3.37 6.17 1.45
CA LYS A 168 1.96 6.60 1.50
C LYS A 168 1.03 5.78 0.61
N GLY A 169 1.55 4.75 -0.05
CA GLY A 169 0.82 3.89 -0.98
C GLY A 169 1.59 3.68 -2.29
N PRO A 170 0.94 3.11 -3.32
CA PRO A 170 1.56 2.86 -4.62
C PRO A 170 2.09 4.15 -5.25
N GLU A 171 3.30 4.11 -5.77
CA GLU A 171 3.91 5.19 -6.54
C GLU A 171 4.18 4.73 -7.96
N VAL A 172 3.58 5.42 -8.93
CA VAL A 172 3.78 5.19 -10.36
C VAL A 172 4.56 6.37 -10.92
N THR A 173 5.79 6.12 -11.37
CA THR A 173 6.62 7.14 -12.01
C THR A 173 6.35 7.14 -13.51
N LEU A 174 5.98 8.30 -14.03
CA LEU A 174 5.62 8.52 -15.41
C LEU A 174 6.63 9.43 -16.09
N SER A 175 6.81 9.24 -17.40
CA SER A 175 7.69 10.06 -18.25
C SER A 175 6.99 10.49 -19.53
N ARG A 176 7.35 11.70 -19.99
CA ARG A 176 7.03 12.18 -21.34
C ARG A 176 8.29 12.44 -22.17
N THR A 177 9.47 12.36 -21.54
CA THR A 177 10.77 12.54 -22.19
C THR A 177 11.43 11.22 -22.59
N HIS A 178 11.05 10.11 -21.98
CA HIS A 178 11.66 8.80 -22.17
C HIS A 178 11.71 8.39 -23.67
N PRO A 179 12.85 7.93 -24.22
CA PRO A 179 12.97 7.57 -25.64
C PRO A 179 11.97 6.52 -26.08
N ALA A 180 11.72 5.50 -25.25
CA ALA A 180 10.77 4.45 -25.54
C ALA A 180 9.31 4.96 -25.64
N PHE A 181 8.98 6.13 -25.08
CA PHE A 181 7.65 6.72 -25.19
C PHE A 181 7.22 6.91 -26.65
N VAL A 182 8.10 7.48 -27.48
CA VAL A 182 7.81 7.68 -28.90
C VAL A 182 7.73 6.34 -29.65
N LYS A 183 8.64 5.42 -29.34
CA LYS A 183 8.59 4.05 -29.94
C LYS A 183 7.25 3.37 -29.68
N MET A 184 6.75 3.48 -28.45
CA MET A 184 5.46 2.90 -28.07
C MET A 184 4.27 3.63 -28.70
N LEU A 185 4.34 4.95 -28.84
CA LEU A 185 3.31 5.71 -29.56
C LEU A 185 3.22 5.29 -31.03
N PHE A 186 4.36 5.10 -31.70
CA PHE A 186 4.38 4.57 -33.07
C PHE A 186 3.80 3.15 -33.14
N ALA A 187 4.12 2.29 -32.18
CA ALA A 187 3.57 0.94 -32.14
C ALA A 187 2.04 0.92 -31.90
N LEU A 188 1.49 1.96 -31.28
CA LEU A 188 0.04 2.09 -31.11
C LEU A 188 -0.69 2.58 -32.38
N GLU A 189 -0.03 3.43 -33.17
CA GLU A 189 -0.65 4.10 -34.32
C GLU A 189 -0.31 3.40 -35.65
N VAL A 190 0.81 2.65 -35.73
CA VAL A 190 1.30 2.01 -36.96
C VAL A 190 1.24 0.49 -36.81
N PRO A 191 0.28 -0.18 -37.49
CA PRO A 191 0.08 -1.63 -37.40
C PRO A 191 1.33 -2.45 -37.74
N GLU A 192 2.11 -2.02 -38.72
CA GLU A 192 3.31 -2.73 -39.18
C GLU A 192 4.41 -2.77 -38.11
N ILE A 193 4.49 -1.75 -37.25
CA ILE A 193 5.40 -1.74 -36.10
C ILE A 193 4.87 -2.65 -35.00
N LYS A 194 3.57 -2.63 -34.75
CA LYS A 194 2.91 -3.50 -33.77
C LYS A 194 3.07 -4.99 -34.13
N GLU A 195 2.94 -5.31 -35.41
CA GLU A 195 3.08 -6.67 -35.98
C GLU A 195 4.55 -7.07 -36.18
N ARG A 196 5.51 -6.17 -35.85
CA ARG A 196 6.95 -6.38 -36.00
C ARG A 196 7.41 -6.63 -37.46
N VAL A 197 6.65 -6.13 -38.43
CA VAL A 197 7.04 -6.13 -39.85
C VAL A 197 8.10 -5.05 -40.08
N VAL A 198 7.97 -3.92 -39.36
CA VAL A 198 8.94 -2.82 -39.35
C VAL A 198 9.43 -2.58 -37.94
N ASP A 199 10.73 -2.43 -37.76
CA ASP A 199 11.35 -2.17 -36.47
C ASP A 199 11.96 -0.76 -36.40
N ILE A 200 11.76 -0.04 -35.28
CA ILE A 200 12.40 1.21 -35.01
C ILE A 200 13.78 0.92 -34.40
N VAL A 201 14.84 1.07 -35.19
CA VAL A 201 16.21 0.74 -34.79
C VAL A 201 16.79 1.78 -33.82
N GLY A 202 16.44 3.05 -33.99
CA GLY A 202 16.93 4.12 -33.15
C GLY A 202 15.99 5.33 -33.14
N ILE A 203 16.07 6.15 -32.11
CA ILE A 203 15.32 7.40 -31.97
C ILE A 203 16.29 8.49 -31.58
N ALA A 204 16.38 9.53 -32.40
CA ALA A 204 17.04 10.80 -32.07
C ALA A 204 15.93 11.82 -31.82
N ARG A 205 15.81 12.28 -30.58
CA ARG A 205 14.73 13.19 -30.15
C ARG A 205 15.25 14.17 -29.12
N GLU A 206 14.89 15.43 -29.29
CA GLU A 206 14.96 16.46 -28.26
C GLU A 206 13.54 16.73 -27.77
N PRO A 207 13.17 16.34 -26.52
CA PRO A 207 11.82 16.55 -26.03
C PRO A 207 11.48 18.02 -25.89
N GLY A 208 10.44 18.48 -26.62
CA GLY A 208 9.98 19.89 -26.60
C GLY A 208 10.61 20.78 -27.66
N ALA A 209 11.41 20.23 -28.58
CA ALA A 209 11.92 20.95 -29.75
C ALA A 209 11.03 20.69 -30.97
#